data_0ed54bff754498065388dbd111c865f5
#
_entry.id   0ed54bff754498065388dbd111c865f5
#
_cell.length_a   1.000
_cell.length_b   1.000
_cell.length_c   1.000
_cell.angle_alpha   90.00
_cell.angle_beta   90.00
_cell.angle_gamma   90.00
#
_symmetry.space_group_name_H-M   'P 1'
#
loop_
_entity.id
_entity.type
_entity.pdbx_description
1 polymer ?
#
loop_
_entity_poly.entity_id
_entity_poly.type
_entity_poly.pdbx_seq_one_letter_code
_entity_poly.pdbx_strand_id
1 'polypeptide(L)'
;MTTLGIIGSGNIGSAVARLATAAGMNVVIANSRGPQSLQELVSELGPLARAGTLEEAANAGDAVVLSIPLKAVPDLPEGLLADKLVLDTSNYYPFRDGAIPELVDSTVTSSELVRDQLGGPRYVKVFNNIMAAHIPALARPHGADDRSALPIAGDDDAAKTEASALIDALGFDTVDAGTLAESWRFEPETPAYGRVYFEDPGVPDEQLADMGPGPTPAGQLQTALDAATRVNVAERRF
;
A
#
# COMPACT_ATOMS: atom_id res chain seq x y z
N MET A 1 -0.13 -0.88 -22.83
CA MET A 1 -0.44 0.20 -21.88
C MET A 1 -0.95 -0.50 -20.63
N THR A 2 -0.27 -0.38 -19.52
CA THR A 2 -0.60 -1.10 -18.28
C THR A 2 -1.93 -0.60 -17.72
N THR A 3 -2.77 -1.50 -17.24
CA THR A 3 -4.00 -1.16 -16.54
C THR A 3 -3.87 -1.55 -15.07
N LEU A 4 -4.12 -0.61 -14.17
CA LEU A 4 -4.13 -0.84 -12.75
C LEU A 4 -5.56 -0.92 -12.22
N GLY A 5 -5.92 -2.06 -11.66
CA GLY A 5 -7.13 -2.20 -10.87
C GLY A 5 -6.93 -1.63 -9.48
N ILE A 6 -7.88 -0.87 -8.95
CA ILE A 6 -7.81 -0.34 -7.59
C ILE A 6 -9.09 -0.69 -6.85
N ILE A 7 -8.98 -1.49 -5.82
CA ILE A 7 -10.07 -1.85 -4.92
C ILE A 7 -9.91 -1.05 -3.62
N GLY A 8 -10.75 -0.06 -3.46
CA GLY A 8 -10.71 0.92 -2.38
C GLY A 8 -10.32 2.33 -2.85
N SER A 9 -11.25 3.26 -2.71
CA SER A 9 -11.09 4.69 -3.06
C SER A 9 -10.83 5.58 -1.84
N GLY A 10 -10.21 5.00 -0.82
CA GLY A 10 -9.73 5.76 0.35
C GLY A 10 -8.50 6.61 0.02
N ASN A 11 -7.89 7.18 1.04
CA ASN A 11 -6.77 8.11 0.87
C ASN A 11 -5.61 7.50 0.08
N ILE A 12 -5.18 6.27 0.42
CA ILE A 12 -4.07 5.59 -0.28
C ILE A 12 -4.47 5.19 -1.70
N GLY A 13 -5.61 4.52 -1.88
CA GLY A 13 -6.05 4.08 -3.21
C GLY A 13 -6.23 5.24 -4.18
N SER A 14 -6.79 6.37 -3.72
CA SER A 14 -6.92 7.58 -4.54
C SER A 14 -5.56 8.22 -4.85
N ALA A 15 -4.61 8.21 -3.90
CA ALA A 15 -3.26 8.73 -4.15
C ALA A 15 -2.51 7.89 -5.20
N VAL A 16 -2.59 6.57 -5.10
CA VAL A 16 -2.00 5.66 -6.10
C VAL A 16 -2.68 5.82 -7.47
N ALA A 17 -4.01 6.01 -7.50
CA ALA A 17 -4.74 6.27 -8.75
C ALA A 17 -4.22 7.53 -9.47
N ARG A 18 -3.94 8.63 -8.72
CA ARG A 18 -3.36 9.86 -9.27
C ARG A 18 -1.98 9.62 -9.87
N LEU A 19 -1.11 8.87 -9.17
CA LEU A 19 0.21 8.53 -9.71
C LEU A 19 0.09 7.68 -10.97
N ALA A 20 -0.77 6.67 -10.97
CA ALA A 20 -0.94 5.77 -12.11
C ALA A 20 -1.42 6.53 -13.35
N THR A 21 -2.43 7.41 -13.24
CA THR A 21 -2.88 8.23 -14.37
C THR A 21 -1.82 9.24 -14.82
N ALA A 22 -1.09 9.84 -13.89
CA ALA A 22 0.03 10.74 -14.22
C ALA A 22 1.18 10.01 -14.94
N ALA A 23 1.40 8.73 -14.62
CA ALA A 23 2.37 7.85 -15.30
C ALA A 23 1.83 7.29 -16.64
N GLY A 24 0.65 7.69 -17.08
CA GLY A 24 0.05 7.24 -18.34
C GLY A 24 -0.58 5.85 -18.29
N MET A 25 -0.86 5.31 -17.11
CA MET A 25 -1.54 4.03 -16.94
C MET A 25 -3.06 4.19 -16.97
N ASN A 26 -3.76 3.19 -17.49
CA ASN A 26 -5.21 3.11 -17.30
C ASN A 26 -5.54 2.70 -15.86
N VAL A 27 -6.61 3.26 -15.30
CA VAL A 27 -7.07 2.94 -13.95
C VAL A 27 -8.55 2.53 -13.98
N VAL A 28 -8.85 1.40 -13.37
CA VAL A 28 -10.22 1.00 -13.03
C VAL A 28 -10.35 0.98 -11.52
N ILE A 29 -11.11 1.92 -10.96
CA ILE A 29 -11.24 2.07 -9.51
C ILE A 29 -12.63 1.67 -9.02
N ALA A 30 -12.67 0.90 -7.94
CA ALA A 30 -13.88 0.41 -7.31
C ALA A 30 -13.92 0.71 -5.81
N ASN A 31 -15.11 0.79 -5.26
CA ASN A 31 -15.36 0.82 -3.83
C ASN A 31 -16.68 0.12 -3.46
N SER A 32 -16.95 -0.04 -2.16
CA SER A 32 -18.16 -0.70 -1.65
C SER A 32 -19.46 0.09 -1.89
N ARG A 33 -19.38 1.38 -2.26
CA ARG A 33 -20.55 2.25 -2.48
C ARG A 33 -21.00 2.25 -3.96
N GLY A 34 -20.27 1.57 -4.81
CA GLY A 34 -20.53 1.46 -6.24
C GLY A 34 -19.97 2.60 -7.10
N PRO A 35 -19.95 2.40 -8.45
CA PRO A 35 -19.29 3.29 -9.39
C PRO A 35 -19.80 4.73 -9.37
N GLN A 36 -21.08 4.96 -9.07
CA GLN A 36 -21.69 6.28 -9.04
C GLN A 36 -21.06 7.19 -7.99
N SER A 37 -20.56 6.62 -6.88
CA SER A 37 -19.89 7.36 -5.80
C SER A 37 -18.47 7.84 -6.17
N LEU A 38 -17.94 7.42 -7.32
CA LEU A 38 -16.58 7.67 -7.77
C LEU A 38 -16.50 8.69 -8.90
N GLN A 39 -17.62 9.28 -9.34
CA GLN A 39 -17.66 10.17 -10.51
C GLN A 39 -16.77 11.41 -10.35
N GLU A 40 -16.76 12.02 -9.17
CA GLU A 40 -15.91 13.17 -8.88
C GLU A 40 -14.42 12.81 -8.97
N LEU A 41 -14.01 11.71 -8.33
CA LEU A 41 -12.63 11.24 -8.38
C LEU A 41 -12.21 10.87 -9.82
N VAL A 42 -13.04 10.16 -10.56
CA VAL A 42 -12.74 9.79 -11.95
C VAL A 42 -12.64 11.03 -12.85
N SER A 43 -13.50 12.04 -12.63
CA SER A 43 -13.41 13.32 -13.35
C SER A 43 -12.10 14.05 -13.06
N GLU A 44 -11.62 14.02 -11.82
CA GLU A 44 -10.32 14.57 -11.41
C GLU A 44 -9.15 13.82 -12.06
N LEU A 45 -9.21 12.47 -12.07
CA LEU A 45 -8.16 11.60 -12.62
C LEU A 45 -8.05 11.69 -14.16
N GLY A 46 -9.11 12.14 -14.84
CA GLY A 46 -9.13 12.35 -16.28
C GLY A 46 -9.39 11.09 -17.11
N PRO A 47 -9.10 11.14 -18.44
CA PRO A 47 -9.57 10.15 -19.41
C PRO A 47 -8.95 8.76 -19.27
N LEU A 48 -7.88 8.60 -18.49
CA LEU A 48 -7.26 7.30 -18.23
C LEU A 48 -7.94 6.52 -17.10
N ALA A 49 -8.83 7.16 -16.33
CA ALA A 49 -9.52 6.52 -15.23
C ALA A 49 -11.01 6.28 -15.53
N ARG A 50 -11.53 5.18 -15.02
CA ARG A 50 -12.95 4.91 -14.96
C ARG A 50 -13.36 4.26 -13.64
N ALA A 51 -14.57 4.53 -13.20
CA ALA A 51 -15.18 3.78 -12.12
C ALA A 51 -15.65 2.40 -12.62
N GLY A 52 -15.60 1.41 -11.74
CA GLY A 52 -16.07 0.06 -12.01
C GLY A 52 -16.61 -0.63 -10.78
N THR A 53 -17.15 -1.83 -10.96
CA THR A 53 -17.45 -2.78 -9.89
C THR A 53 -16.15 -3.41 -9.36
N LEU A 54 -16.21 -4.16 -8.26
CA LEU A 54 -15.05 -4.91 -7.74
C LEU A 54 -14.50 -5.87 -8.80
N GLU A 55 -15.39 -6.61 -9.47
CA GLU A 55 -15.04 -7.56 -10.53
C GLU A 55 -14.44 -6.85 -11.76
N GLU A 56 -14.97 -5.68 -12.13
CA GLU A 56 -14.43 -4.90 -13.24
C GLU A 56 -13.03 -4.37 -12.92
N ALA A 57 -12.77 -3.91 -11.70
CA ALA A 57 -11.45 -3.46 -11.28
C ALA A 57 -10.45 -4.64 -11.22
N ALA A 58 -10.85 -5.77 -10.63
CA ALA A 58 -10.02 -6.97 -10.57
C ALA A 58 -9.69 -7.53 -11.96
N ASN A 59 -10.66 -7.60 -12.86
CA ASN A 59 -10.49 -8.23 -14.18
C ASN A 59 -9.77 -7.33 -15.20
N ALA A 60 -9.91 -6.01 -15.11
CA ALA A 60 -9.27 -5.10 -16.03
C ALA A 60 -7.79 -4.86 -15.72
N GLY A 61 -7.37 -5.06 -14.46
CA GLY A 61 -6.00 -4.79 -14.03
C GLY A 61 -5.02 -5.89 -14.42
N ASP A 62 -3.84 -5.50 -14.92
CA ASP A 62 -2.66 -6.35 -14.98
C ASP A 62 -2.15 -6.62 -13.55
N ALA A 63 -2.27 -5.61 -12.69
CA ALA A 63 -2.08 -5.69 -11.24
C ALA A 63 -3.25 -5.02 -10.51
N VAL A 64 -3.47 -5.38 -9.25
CA VAL A 64 -4.54 -4.83 -8.41
C VAL A 64 -3.97 -4.24 -7.12
N VAL A 65 -4.26 -2.98 -6.85
CA VAL A 65 -4.02 -2.34 -5.56
C VAL A 65 -5.22 -2.63 -4.65
N LEU A 66 -4.97 -3.34 -3.55
CA LEU A 66 -5.96 -3.61 -2.52
C LEU A 66 -5.78 -2.59 -1.38
N SER A 67 -6.72 -1.64 -1.29
CA SER A 67 -6.65 -0.50 -0.35
C SER A 67 -7.97 -0.33 0.40
N ILE A 68 -8.36 -1.37 1.13
CA ILE A 68 -9.57 -1.42 1.97
C ILE A 68 -9.21 -1.68 3.44
N PRO A 69 -10.08 -1.33 4.39
CA PRO A 69 -9.91 -1.74 5.79
C PRO A 69 -9.85 -3.25 5.92
N LEU A 70 -8.99 -3.76 6.82
CA LEU A 70 -8.79 -5.20 6.98
C LEU A 70 -10.09 -5.95 7.28
N LYS A 71 -10.97 -5.37 8.10
CA LYS A 71 -12.30 -5.93 8.41
C LYS A 71 -13.22 -6.13 7.21
N ALA A 72 -12.94 -5.47 6.07
CA ALA A 72 -13.76 -5.59 4.85
C ALA A 72 -13.22 -6.67 3.89
N VAL A 73 -12.07 -7.28 4.16
CA VAL A 73 -11.50 -8.33 3.31
C VAL A 73 -12.40 -9.57 3.22
N PRO A 74 -13.02 -10.05 4.33
CA PRO A 74 -13.94 -11.19 4.26
C PRO A 74 -15.19 -10.97 3.38
N ASP A 75 -15.52 -9.71 3.08
CA ASP A 75 -16.67 -9.37 2.23
C ASP A 75 -16.34 -9.45 0.72
N LEU A 76 -15.06 -9.62 0.36
CA LEU A 76 -14.66 -9.78 -1.03
C LEU A 76 -15.08 -11.16 -1.56
N PRO A 77 -15.53 -11.25 -2.83
CA PRO A 77 -15.84 -12.53 -3.46
C PRO A 77 -14.63 -13.46 -3.43
N GLU A 78 -14.84 -14.72 -3.07
CA GLU A 78 -13.80 -15.75 -3.09
C GLU A 78 -13.19 -15.86 -4.50
N GLY A 79 -11.87 -15.96 -4.57
CA GLY A 79 -11.14 -16.09 -5.84
C GLY A 79 -11.08 -14.83 -6.70
N LEU A 80 -11.66 -13.70 -6.27
CA LEU A 80 -11.65 -12.45 -7.03
C LEU A 80 -10.26 -12.03 -7.52
N LEU A 81 -9.23 -12.29 -6.72
CA LEU A 81 -7.84 -11.90 -6.98
C LEU A 81 -6.89 -13.08 -7.17
N ALA A 82 -7.41 -14.31 -7.39
CA ALA A 82 -6.62 -15.54 -7.36
C ALA A 82 -5.40 -15.55 -8.31
N ASP A 83 -5.53 -14.98 -9.50
CA ASP A 83 -4.49 -14.98 -10.54
C ASP A 83 -3.83 -13.61 -10.72
N LYS A 84 -4.03 -12.68 -9.78
CA LYS A 84 -3.55 -11.30 -9.90
C LYS A 84 -2.27 -11.07 -9.12
N LEU A 85 -1.42 -10.16 -9.63
CA LEU A 85 -0.46 -9.47 -8.79
C LEU A 85 -1.23 -8.50 -7.89
N VAL A 86 -1.18 -8.72 -6.58
CA VAL A 86 -1.85 -7.85 -5.61
C VAL A 86 -0.83 -6.99 -4.88
N LEU A 87 -1.01 -5.66 -4.97
CA LEU A 87 -0.29 -4.68 -4.15
C LEU A 87 -1.15 -4.38 -2.91
N ASP A 88 -0.77 -4.96 -1.77
CA ASP A 88 -1.51 -4.82 -0.51
C ASP A 88 -1.05 -3.62 0.30
N THR A 89 -1.99 -2.73 0.60
CA THR A 89 -1.75 -1.56 1.43
C THR A 89 -2.30 -1.71 2.86
N SER A 90 -2.66 -2.92 3.28
CA SER A 90 -3.33 -3.18 4.54
C SER A 90 -2.47 -2.86 5.76
N ASN A 91 -3.10 -2.31 6.78
CA ASN A 91 -2.61 -2.24 8.14
C ASN A 91 -3.70 -2.72 9.09
N TYR A 92 -3.31 -3.35 10.18
CA TYR A 92 -4.23 -3.74 11.24
C TYR A 92 -4.29 -2.68 12.34
N TYR A 93 -5.50 -2.22 12.64
CA TYR A 93 -5.80 -1.31 13.75
C TYR A 93 -6.94 -1.90 14.59
N PRO A 94 -6.67 -2.42 15.81
CA PRO A 94 -7.69 -3.06 16.63
C PRO A 94 -8.93 -2.21 16.88
N PHE A 95 -8.75 -0.90 17.05
CA PHE A 95 -9.88 0.02 17.27
C PHE A 95 -10.82 0.15 16.05
N ARG A 96 -10.30 -0.07 14.83
CA ARG A 96 -11.06 0.04 13.57
C ARG A 96 -11.60 -1.31 13.11
N ASP A 97 -10.77 -2.36 13.22
CA ASP A 97 -11.00 -3.66 12.59
C ASP A 97 -11.57 -4.69 13.58
N GLY A 98 -11.59 -4.35 14.89
CA GLY A 98 -11.91 -5.30 15.95
C GLY A 98 -10.71 -6.16 16.34
N ALA A 99 -10.88 -7.00 17.37
CA ALA A 99 -9.84 -7.94 17.78
C ALA A 99 -9.83 -9.14 16.83
N ILE A 100 -8.69 -9.34 16.15
CA ILE A 100 -8.41 -10.51 15.31
C ILE A 100 -7.33 -11.31 16.05
N PRO A 101 -7.66 -12.49 16.62
CA PRO A 101 -6.77 -13.21 17.54
C PRO A 101 -5.38 -13.45 16.95
N GLU A 102 -5.28 -13.90 15.71
CA GLU A 102 -4.04 -14.25 15.02
C GLU A 102 -3.11 -13.03 14.88
N LEU A 103 -3.66 -11.84 14.73
CA LEU A 103 -2.91 -10.59 14.64
C LEU A 103 -2.55 -10.06 16.03
N VAL A 104 -3.45 -10.17 16.99
CA VAL A 104 -3.21 -9.78 18.40
C VAL A 104 -2.08 -10.62 19.00
N ASP A 105 -2.08 -11.93 18.73
CA ASP A 105 -1.06 -12.87 19.20
C ASP A 105 0.20 -12.85 18.33
N SER A 106 0.24 -12.04 17.26
CA SER A 106 1.36 -11.91 16.32
C SER A 106 1.80 -13.25 15.70
N THR A 107 0.88 -14.19 15.51
CA THR A 107 1.14 -15.49 14.88
C THR A 107 1.27 -15.37 13.36
N VAL A 108 0.59 -14.39 12.76
CA VAL A 108 0.70 -13.99 11.36
C VAL A 108 0.80 -12.47 11.25
N THR A 109 1.21 -11.97 10.10
CA THR A 109 1.13 -10.55 9.74
C THR A 109 -0.23 -10.21 9.12
N SER A 110 -0.56 -8.92 9.03
CA SER A 110 -1.80 -8.50 8.37
C SER A 110 -1.87 -8.96 6.92
N SER A 111 -0.74 -8.94 6.19
CA SER A 111 -0.70 -9.36 4.79
C SER A 111 -0.74 -10.88 4.59
N GLU A 112 -0.17 -11.66 5.49
CA GLU A 112 -0.36 -13.12 5.49
C GLU A 112 -1.84 -13.48 5.67
N LEU A 113 -2.51 -12.85 6.65
CA LEU A 113 -3.94 -13.07 6.88
C LEU A 113 -4.78 -12.74 5.63
N VAL A 114 -4.53 -11.59 5.01
CA VAL A 114 -5.28 -11.16 3.82
C VAL A 114 -5.00 -12.08 2.63
N ARG A 115 -3.73 -12.46 2.39
CA ARG A 115 -3.36 -13.42 1.36
C ARG A 115 -4.11 -14.74 1.53
N ASP A 116 -4.15 -15.27 2.73
CA ASP A 116 -4.77 -16.57 3.01
C ASP A 116 -6.29 -16.52 2.83
N GLN A 117 -6.94 -15.40 3.19
CA GLN A 117 -8.36 -15.19 2.97
C GLN A 117 -8.73 -15.04 1.48
N LEU A 118 -7.82 -14.47 0.66
CA LEU A 118 -8.06 -14.27 -0.78
C LEU A 118 -7.66 -15.45 -1.66
N GLY A 119 -7.19 -16.55 -1.06
CA GLY A 119 -6.80 -17.75 -1.81
C GLY A 119 -5.37 -17.76 -2.32
N GLY A 120 -4.46 -17.03 -1.68
CA GLY A 120 -3.01 -17.10 -1.92
C GLY A 120 -2.54 -16.53 -3.26
N PRO A 121 -3.04 -15.39 -3.74
CA PRO A 121 -2.58 -14.78 -4.97
C PRO A 121 -1.11 -14.34 -4.87
N ARG A 122 -0.53 -13.87 -5.99
CA ARG A 122 0.78 -13.23 -6.06
C ARG A 122 0.73 -11.90 -5.29
N TYR A 123 1.18 -11.94 -4.03
CA TYR A 123 0.91 -10.90 -3.04
C TYR A 123 2.18 -10.15 -2.67
N VAL A 124 2.14 -8.83 -2.74
CA VAL A 124 3.23 -7.94 -2.33
C VAL A 124 2.67 -6.82 -1.46
N LYS A 125 3.09 -6.76 -0.20
CA LYS A 125 2.78 -5.63 0.68
C LYS A 125 3.59 -4.40 0.28
N VAL A 126 2.93 -3.25 0.12
CA VAL A 126 3.55 -1.96 -0.24
C VAL A 126 2.58 -0.80 0.00
N PHE A 127 3.06 0.43 0.07
CA PHE A 127 2.29 1.67 0.32
C PHE A 127 1.56 1.73 1.67
N ASN A 128 1.65 0.71 2.49
CA ASN A 128 1.01 0.69 3.80
C ASN A 128 1.69 1.60 4.83
N ASN A 129 2.96 1.94 4.58
CA ASN A 129 3.86 2.60 5.53
C ASN A 129 4.11 4.09 5.24
N ILE A 130 3.49 4.65 4.22
CA ILE A 130 3.62 6.05 3.81
C ILE A 130 2.28 6.79 3.95
N MET A 131 2.30 8.05 4.38
CA MET A 131 1.10 8.84 4.45
C MET A 131 0.55 9.16 3.05
N ALA A 132 -0.75 9.10 2.89
CA ALA A 132 -1.39 9.32 1.58
C ALA A 132 -1.02 10.66 0.94
N ALA A 133 -0.89 11.72 1.74
CA ALA A 133 -0.47 13.04 1.25
C ALA A 133 0.98 13.06 0.77
N HIS A 134 1.85 12.20 1.32
CA HIS A 134 3.25 12.11 0.94
C HIS A 134 3.45 11.32 -0.37
N ILE A 135 2.53 10.42 -0.73
CA ILE A 135 2.64 9.61 -1.95
C ILE A 135 2.85 10.50 -3.19
N PRO A 136 1.96 11.44 -3.56
CA PRO A 136 2.19 12.29 -4.73
C PRO A 136 3.32 13.32 -4.50
N ALA A 137 3.57 13.72 -3.26
CA ALA A 137 4.58 14.72 -2.94
C ALA A 137 6.02 14.19 -3.07
N LEU A 138 6.24 12.88 -2.85
CA LEU A 138 7.56 12.22 -2.87
C LEU A 138 7.82 11.42 -4.15
N ALA A 139 6.83 11.26 -5.03
CA ALA A 139 7.05 10.60 -6.32
C ALA A 139 8.00 11.40 -7.20
N ARG A 140 9.01 10.74 -7.77
CA ARG A 140 10.01 11.35 -8.65
C ARG A 140 10.25 10.49 -9.89
N PRO A 141 10.66 11.10 -11.02
CA PRO A 141 11.06 10.34 -12.19
C PRO A 141 12.21 9.37 -11.88
N HIS A 142 12.31 8.32 -12.68
CA HIS A 142 13.44 7.39 -12.58
C HIS A 142 14.79 8.14 -12.68
N GLY A 143 15.73 7.80 -11.77
CA GLY A 143 17.06 8.40 -11.72
C GLY A 143 17.15 9.79 -11.06
N ALA A 144 16.08 10.30 -10.44
CA ALA A 144 16.18 11.53 -9.66
C ALA A 144 16.98 11.31 -8.37
N ASP A 145 17.81 12.30 -8.00
CA ASP A 145 18.70 12.21 -6.84
C ASP A 145 17.94 12.19 -5.48
N ASP A 146 16.74 12.79 -5.43
CA ASP A 146 15.88 12.87 -4.26
C ASP A 146 14.76 11.82 -4.25
N ARG A 147 14.98 10.69 -4.93
CA ARG A 147 13.99 9.62 -5.05
C ARG A 147 13.80 8.87 -3.73
N SER A 148 12.56 8.72 -3.31
CA SER A 148 12.18 7.93 -2.13
C SER A 148 12.01 6.45 -2.50
N ALA A 149 12.33 5.57 -1.54
CA ALA A 149 12.06 4.15 -1.64
C ALA A 149 10.87 3.74 -0.79
N LEU A 150 10.16 2.69 -1.22
CA LEU A 150 9.12 2.00 -0.47
C LEU A 150 9.58 0.59 -0.11
N PRO A 151 9.29 0.09 1.10
CA PRO A 151 9.54 -1.30 1.44
C PRO A 151 8.53 -2.18 0.74
N ILE A 152 8.98 -3.33 0.26
CA ILE A 152 8.12 -4.39 -0.26
C ILE A 152 8.37 -5.69 0.49
N ALA A 153 7.34 -6.50 0.68
CA ALA A 153 7.44 -7.85 1.20
C ALA A 153 6.51 -8.80 0.42
N GLY A 154 7.00 -9.99 0.12
CA GLY A 154 6.26 -10.99 -0.63
C GLY A 154 6.97 -12.33 -0.69
N ASP A 155 6.23 -13.41 -0.84
CA ASP A 155 6.77 -14.78 -0.84
C ASP A 155 7.18 -15.26 -2.23
N ASP A 156 6.78 -14.54 -3.29
CA ASP A 156 7.08 -14.84 -4.70
C ASP A 156 8.05 -13.77 -5.25
N ASP A 157 9.28 -14.15 -5.55
CA ASP A 157 10.31 -13.23 -6.08
C ASP A 157 9.94 -12.66 -7.46
N ALA A 158 9.19 -13.41 -8.28
CA ALA A 158 8.71 -12.91 -9.56
C ALA A 158 7.65 -11.82 -9.36
N ALA A 159 6.74 -12.01 -8.39
CA ALA A 159 5.76 -10.99 -8.01
C ALA A 159 6.43 -9.74 -7.44
N LYS A 160 7.45 -9.87 -6.58
CA LYS A 160 8.23 -8.73 -6.07
C LYS A 160 8.94 -7.96 -7.19
N THR A 161 9.52 -8.67 -8.17
CA THR A 161 10.17 -8.05 -9.33
C THR A 161 9.18 -7.26 -10.18
N GLU A 162 8.02 -7.82 -10.46
CA GLU A 162 6.96 -7.15 -11.24
C GLU A 162 6.38 -5.96 -10.47
N ALA A 163 6.15 -6.12 -9.16
CA ALA A 163 5.71 -5.03 -8.29
C ALA A 163 6.73 -3.88 -8.27
N SER A 164 8.03 -4.19 -8.15
CA SER A 164 9.10 -3.18 -8.17
C SER A 164 9.12 -2.39 -9.48
N ALA A 165 8.93 -3.05 -10.62
CA ALA A 165 8.87 -2.36 -11.91
C ALA A 165 7.65 -1.43 -12.01
N LEU A 166 6.50 -1.84 -11.46
CA LEU A 166 5.31 -1.00 -11.38
C LEU A 166 5.51 0.19 -10.44
N ILE A 167 6.11 -0.04 -9.27
CA ILE A 167 6.40 1.00 -8.28
C ILE A 167 7.42 2.02 -8.82
N ASP A 168 8.42 1.54 -9.57
CA ASP A 168 9.38 2.42 -10.28
C ASP A 168 8.66 3.36 -11.26
N ALA A 169 7.73 2.83 -12.05
CA ALA A 169 6.91 3.64 -12.95
C ALA A 169 5.98 4.62 -12.22
N LEU A 170 5.58 4.31 -10.97
CA LEU A 170 4.81 5.20 -10.09
C LEU A 170 5.67 6.26 -9.38
N GLY A 171 6.99 6.23 -9.54
CA GLY A 171 7.88 7.27 -9.02
C GLY A 171 8.64 6.93 -7.75
N PHE A 172 8.77 5.67 -7.37
CA PHE A 172 9.49 5.22 -6.17
C PHE A 172 10.49 4.12 -6.47
N ASP A 173 11.59 4.08 -5.73
CA ASP A 173 12.45 2.90 -5.63
C ASP A 173 11.82 1.88 -4.66
N THR A 174 12.37 0.67 -4.60
CA THR A 174 11.94 -0.36 -3.66
C THR A 174 13.10 -0.89 -2.82
N VAL A 175 12.80 -1.28 -1.58
CA VAL A 175 13.67 -2.05 -0.70
C VAL A 175 12.96 -3.35 -0.37
N ASP A 176 13.56 -4.49 -0.71
CA ASP A 176 13.01 -5.80 -0.38
C ASP A 176 13.19 -6.08 1.11
N ALA A 177 12.10 -6.10 1.86
CA ALA A 177 12.07 -6.39 3.29
C ALA A 177 11.93 -7.89 3.60
N GLY A 178 11.84 -8.74 2.57
CA GLY A 178 11.75 -10.20 2.71
C GLY A 178 10.37 -10.78 2.39
N THR A 179 10.00 -11.83 3.10
CA THR A 179 8.70 -12.52 2.94
C THR A 179 7.55 -11.73 3.56
N LEU A 180 6.31 -12.15 3.31
CA LEU A 180 5.15 -11.54 3.98
C LEU A 180 5.22 -11.68 5.51
N ALA A 181 5.84 -12.72 6.02
CA ALA A 181 6.09 -12.91 7.45
C ALA A 181 7.01 -11.82 8.05
N GLU A 182 7.84 -11.17 7.22
CA GLU A 182 8.72 -10.07 7.62
C GLU A 182 8.07 -8.68 7.45
N SER A 183 6.85 -8.62 6.90
CA SER A 183 6.17 -7.36 6.59
C SER A 183 5.83 -6.51 7.83
N TRP A 184 5.81 -7.10 9.02
CA TRP A 184 5.65 -6.38 10.28
C TRP A 184 6.71 -5.29 10.50
N ARG A 185 7.89 -5.39 9.85
CA ARG A 185 9.01 -4.43 10.00
C ARG A 185 8.67 -3.03 9.49
N PHE A 186 7.61 -2.90 8.68
CA PHE A 186 7.12 -1.61 8.19
C PHE A 186 5.60 -1.44 8.42
N GLU A 187 5.04 -2.12 9.41
CA GLU A 187 3.69 -1.88 9.93
C GLU A 187 3.67 -0.73 10.96
N PRO A 188 2.50 -0.24 11.36
CA PRO A 188 2.37 0.86 12.32
C PRO A 188 3.23 0.69 13.57
N GLU A 189 3.77 1.80 14.06
CA GLU A 189 4.63 1.92 15.25
C GLU A 189 6.06 1.40 15.06
N THR A 190 6.47 0.99 13.85
CA THR A 190 7.86 0.65 13.54
C THR A 190 8.63 1.85 12.99
N PRO A 191 9.98 1.87 13.05
CA PRO A 191 10.80 2.96 12.51
C PRO A 191 10.61 3.19 11.01
N ALA A 192 10.27 2.15 10.23
CA ALA A 192 10.02 2.25 8.79
C ALA A 192 8.58 2.68 8.45
N TYR A 193 7.75 3.01 9.44
CA TYR A 193 6.37 3.43 9.24
C TYR A 193 6.19 4.93 9.44
N GLY A 194 5.62 5.62 8.46
CA GLY A 194 5.18 7.01 8.52
C GLY A 194 6.31 8.03 8.69
N ARG A 195 6.91 8.05 9.87
CA ARG A 195 7.90 9.05 10.28
C ARG A 195 9.10 9.18 9.34
N VAL A 196 9.55 8.08 8.78
CA VAL A 196 10.72 8.04 7.88
C VAL A 196 10.57 8.92 6.64
N TYR A 197 9.33 9.27 6.27
CA TYR A 197 8.99 10.09 5.09
C TYR A 197 8.74 11.58 5.41
N PHE A 198 9.13 12.08 6.56
CA PHE A 198 9.12 13.50 6.89
C PHE A 198 10.49 14.13 6.70
N GLU A 199 10.53 15.45 6.48
CA GLU A 199 11.77 16.22 6.32
C GLU A 199 12.76 16.00 7.47
N ASP A 200 12.25 15.94 8.69
CA ASP A 200 13.02 15.54 9.90
C ASP A 200 12.27 14.45 10.67
N PRO A 201 12.64 13.17 10.48
CA PRO A 201 12.05 12.07 11.23
C PRO A 201 12.34 12.08 12.74
N GLY A 202 13.31 12.90 13.19
CA GLY A 202 13.74 12.98 14.59
C GLY A 202 12.96 13.95 15.46
N VAL A 203 12.07 14.77 14.88
CA VAL A 203 11.31 15.75 15.67
C VAL A 203 10.37 15.08 16.69
N PRO A 204 10.05 15.73 17.82
CA PRO A 204 9.01 15.27 18.75
C PRO A 204 7.64 15.10 18.06
N ASP A 205 6.79 14.22 18.59
CA ASP A 205 5.48 13.93 18.00
C ASP A 205 4.58 15.17 17.85
N GLU A 206 4.68 16.10 18.79
CA GLU A 206 3.91 17.35 18.78
C GLU A 206 4.25 18.27 17.58
N GLN A 207 5.45 18.12 17.03
CA GLN A 207 5.93 18.92 15.90
C GLN A 207 5.76 18.19 14.56
N LEU A 208 5.44 16.90 14.57
CA LEU A 208 5.37 16.09 13.35
C LEU A 208 4.29 16.59 12.38
N ALA A 209 3.19 17.11 12.91
CA ALA A 209 2.10 17.65 12.10
C ALA A 209 2.49 18.90 11.29
N ASP A 210 3.55 19.61 11.70
CA ASP A 210 4.06 20.82 11.04
C ASP A 210 5.17 20.50 10.02
N MET A 211 5.63 19.22 9.97
CA MET A 211 6.68 18.79 9.05
C MET A 211 6.11 18.43 7.68
N GLY A 212 6.81 18.84 6.64
CA GLY A 212 6.55 18.45 5.26
C GLY A 212 7.08 17.04 4.94
N PRO A 213 6.72 16.52 3.75
CA PRO A 213 7.27 15.27 3.22
C PRO A 213 8.75 15.46 2.87
N GLY A 214 9.59 14.53 3.33
CA GLY A 214 11.02 14.49 3.03
C GLY A 214 11.42 13.21 2.29
N PRO A 215 12.39 13.27 1.35
CA PRO A 215 12.82 12.11 0.60
C PRO A 215 13.47 11.07 1.52
N THR A 216 13.15 9.81 1.28
CA THR A 216 13.66 8.66 2.03
C THR A 216 14.42 7.74 1.07
N PRO A 217 15.74 7.94 0.86
CA PRO A 217 16.54 7.06 0.02
C PRO A 217 16.56 5.61 0.54
N ALA A 218 16.80 4.64 -0.36
CA ALA A 218 16.79 3.21 -0.03
C ALA A 218 17.68 2.85 1.18
N GLY A 219 18.86 3.46 1.32
CA GLY A 219 19.77 3.21 2.45
C GLY A 219 19.21 3.68 3.80
N GLN A 220 18.49 4.81 3.83
CA GLN A 220 17.80 5.28 5.03
C GLN A 220 16.64 4.35 5.41
N LEU A 221 15.86 3.95 4.42
CA LEU A 221 14.75 3.01 4.63
C LEU A 221 15.27 1.65 5.12
N GLN A 222 16.35 1.13 4.53
CA GLN A 222 16.98 -0.11 5.00
C GLN A 222 17.41 -0.02 6.47
N THR A 223 18.03 1.10 6.86
CA THR A 223 18.40 1.34 8.26
C THR A 223 17.20 1.32 9.20
N ALA A 224 16.07 1.92 8.78
CA ALA A 224 14.83 1.91 9.55
C ALA A 224 14.22 0.50 9.65
N LEU A 225 14.27 -0.28 8.57
CA LEU A 225 13.84 -1.68 8.57
C LEU A 225 14.71 -2.54 9.51
N ASP A 226 16.02 -2.34 9.52
CA ASP A 226 16.95 -3.09 10.37
C ASP A 226 16.81 -2.75 11.85
N ALA A 227 16.37 -1.53 12.16
CA ALA A 227 16.09 -1.07 13.53
C ALA A 227 14.70 -1.52 14.03
N ALA A 228 13.86 -2.13 13.20
CA ALA A 228 12.51 -2.51 13.59
C ALA A 228 12.52 -3.61 14.67
N THR A 229 11.67 -3.45 15.65
CA THR A 229 11.37 -4.44 16.69
C THR A 229 9.87 -4.74 16.65
N ARG A 230 9.47 -6.00 16.92
CA ARG A 230 8.06 -6.36 16.93
C ARG A 230 7.32 -5.59 17.99
N VAL A 231 6.25 -4.93 17.57
CA VAL A 231 5.35 -4.18 18.43
C VAL A 231 4.35 -5.12 19.06
N ASN A 232 3.95 -4.85 20.32
CA ASN A 232 2.81 -5.54 20.92
C ASN A 232 1.51 -4.99 20.33
N VAL A 233 0.99 -5.67 19.31
CA VAL A 233 -0.22 -5.25 18.58
C VAL A 233 -1.46 -5.16 19.47
N ALA A 234 -1.52 -5.94 20.55
CA ALA A 234 -2.62 -5.88 21.53
C ALA A 234 -2.69 -4.51 22.25
N GLU A 235 -1.57 -3.80 22.35
CA GLU A 235 -1.46 -2.49 23.00
C GLU A 235 -1.56 -1.31 22.02
N ARG A 236 -1.66 -1.57 20.71
CA ARG A 236 -1.76 -0.55 19.67
C ARG A 236 -2.97 0.36 19.90
N ARG A 237 -2.75 1.66 19.92
CA ARG A 237 -3.77 2.67 20.28
C ARG A 237 -4.32 3.47 19.11
N PHE A 238 -3.73 3.35 17.91
CA PHE A 238 -4.14 4.05 16.67
C PHE A 238 -3.98 3.19 15.44
#